data_bf66d49e1554e604ab2fdd145a258a81
#
_entry.id   bf66d49e1554e604ab2fdd145a258a81
#
_cell.length_a   1.000
_cell.length_b   1.000
_cell.length_c   1.000
_cell.angle_alpha   90.00
_cell.angle_beta   90.00
_cell.angle_gamma   90.00
#
_symmetry.space_group_name_H-M   'P 1'
#
loop_
_entity.id
_entity.type
_entity.pdbx_description
1 polymer ?
#
loop_
_entity_poly.entity_id
_entity_poly.type
_entity_poly.pdbx_seq_one_letter_code
_entity_poly.pdbx_strand_id
1 'polypeptide(L)'
;MKKAKLGLIAFLVIVVLVGGFVGYWNLELRWRPKTITKHQAEIAKILQESGWVSPGLAGPKFYMVSFRTCPDCVRFKAEEFPKLHEAGVDTRVIEIARAERNGVPKSTPIERATVAELWVNRSWALAERWDKTPVEAWTAPGVKPADGDIARTAVIEAGRANVEKLIPLMKDNGVKFAWPLMVWWTKDGQMRACACEKRETYRFVRKELGA
;
A
#
# COMPACT_ATOMS: atom_id res chain seq x y z
N MET A 1 42.48 13.96 39.29
CA MET A 1 41.61 12.77 39.35
C MET A 1 40.09 13.10 39.25
N LYS A 2 39.51 14.05 39.93
CA LYS A 2 38.07 14.37 39.87
C LYS A 2 37.59 14.80 38.47
N LYS A 3 38.37 15.66 37.73
CA LYS A 3 38.03 16.13 36.38
C LYS A 3 38.02 14.99 35.34
N ALA A 4 38.94 14.01 35.43
CA ALA A 4 38.98 12.84 34.52
C ALA A 4 37.78 11.91 34.75
N LYS A 5 37.38 11.70 36.02
CA LYS A 5 36.17 10.90 36.33
C LYS A 5 34.90 11.55 35.82
N LEU A 6 34.77 12.88 35.92
CA LEU A 6 33.63 13.64 35.42
C LEU A 6 33.56 13.57 33.89
N GLY A 7 34.69 13.67 33.21
CA GLY A 7 34.78 13.52 31.73
C GLY A 7 34.37 12.11 31.26
N LEU A 8 34.80 11.06 31.99
CA LEU A 8 34.40 9.69 31.68
C LEU A 8 32.89 9.46 31.86
N ILE A 9 32.32 10.00 32.95
CA ILE A 9 30.87 9.89 33.19
C ILE A 9 30.09 10.59 32.08
N ALA A 10 30.47 11.83 31.74
CA ALA A 10 29.83 12.57 30.65
C ALA A 10 29.91 11.81 29.31
N PHE A 11 31.04 11.23 29.00
CA PHE A 11 31.21 10.41 27.78
C PHE A 11 30.28 9.19 27.78
N LEU A 12 30.21 8.43 28.88
CA LEU A 12 29.33 7.28 29.00
C LEU A 12 27.84 7.67 28.85
N VAL A 13 27.43 8.78 29.44
CA VAL A 13 26.06 9.29 29.29
C VAL A 13 25.75 9.60 27.82
N ILE A 14 26.67 10.28 27.11
CA ILE A 14 26.49 10.58 25.68
C ILE A 14 26.37 9.28 24.87
N VAL A 15 27.23 8.28 25.13
CA VAL A 15 27.18 6.98 24.41
C VAL A 15 25.83 6.29 24.63
N VAL A 16 25.31 6.29 25.86
CA VAL A 16 23.98 5.70 26.17
C VAL A 16 22.86 6.46 25.49
N LEU A 17 22.88 7.79 25.50
CA LEU A 17 21.85 8.63 24.83
C LEU A 17 21.87 8.43 23.32
N VAL A 18 23.05 8.48 22.70
CA VAL A 18 23.20 8.29 21.25
C VAL A 18 22.81 6.86 20.86
N GLY A 19 23.32 5.86 21.58
CA GLY A 19 22.98 4.46 21.34
C GLY A 19 21.47 4.19 21.52
N GLY A 20 20.87 4.74 22.57
CA GLY A 20 19.43 4.67 22.81
C GLY A 20 18.62 5.35 21.70
N PHE A 21 19.02 6.53 21.26
CA PHE A 21 18.37 7.23 20.16
C PHE A 21 18.50 6.46 18.82
N VAL A 22 19.68 5.95 18.49
CA VAL A 22 19.92 5.15 17.29
C VAL A 22 19.08 3.87 17.34
N GLY A 23 19.02 3.20 18.50
CA GLY A 23 18.15 2.05 18.71
C GLY A 23 16.68 2.39 18.47
N TYR A 24 16.18 3.45 19.13
CA TYR A 24 14.80 3.90 18.97
C TYR A 24 14.46 4.32 17.53
N TRP A 25 15.38 5.01 16.86
CA TRP A 25 15.23 5.34 15.43
C TRP A 25 15.08 4.09 14.57
N ASN A 26 15.99 3.12 14.72
CA ASN A 26 16.00 1.92 13.89
C ASN A 26 14.85 0.96 14.16
N LEU A 27 14.39 0.87 15.41
CA LEU A 27 13.32 -0.06 15.80
C LEU A 27 11.92 0.54 15.68
N GLU A 28 11.79 1.86 15.76
CA GLU A 28 10.49 2.51 15.88
C GLU A 28 10.27 3.61 14.84
N LEU A 29 11.05 4.69 14.87
CA LEU A 29 10.71 5.91 14.14
C LEU A 29 10.76 5.76 12.61
N ARG A 30 11.75 5.07 12.08
CA ARG A 30 11.92 4.90 10.63
C ARG A 30 10.81 4.10 9.96
N TRP A 31 10.10 3.28 10.75
CA TRP A 31 9.05 2.37 10.25
C TRP A 31 7.64 2.95 10.40
N ARG A 32 7.50 4.08 11.05
CA ARG A 32 6.19 4.69 11.26
C ARG A 32 5.60 5.20 9.96
N PRO A 33 4.33 4.91 9.68
CA PRO A 33 3.59 5.55 8.61
C PRO A 33 3.62 7.07 8.73
N LYS A 34 3.56 7.76 7.60
CA LYS A 34 3.52 9.23 7.58
C LYS A 34 2.09 9.74 7.76
N THR A 35 1.94 10.82 8.50
CA THR A 35 0.68 11.57 8.52
C THR A 35 0.60 12.41 7.24
N ILE A 36 -0.50 12.27 6.53
CA ILE A 36 -0.80 13.09 5.36
C ILE A 36 -1.43 14.38 5.85
N THR A 37 -0.78 15.51 5.59
CA THR A 37 -1.26 16.84 6.01
C THR A 37 -1.61 17.73 4.83
N LYS A 38 -1.04 17.43 3.65
CA LYS A 38 -1.27 18.16 2.40
C LYS A 38 -2.11 17.33 1.43
N HIS A 39 -2.92 17.97 0.63
CA HIS A 39 -3.69 17.35 -0.47
C HIS A 39 -4.64 16.23 -0.04
N GLN A 40 -5.11 16.20 1.21
CA GLN A 40 -5.91 15.10 1.74
C GLN A 40 -7.18 14.86 0.91
N ALA A 41 -7.91 15.92 0.55
CA ALA A 41 -9.13 15.81 -0.24
C ALA A 41 -8.88 15.24 -1.64
N GLU A 42 -7.80 15.66 -2.29
CA GLU A 42 -7.42 15.17 -3.62
C GLU A 42 -6.99 13.71 -3.59
N ILE A 43 -6.15 13.33 -2.61
CA ILE A 43 -5.75 11.93 -2.39
C ILE A 43 -7.00 11.06 -2.13
N ALA A 44 -7.88 11.48 -1.23
CA ALA A 44 -9.10 10.77 -0.92
C ALA A 44 -9.99 10.59 -2.16
N LYS A 45 -10.14 11.64 -2.97
CA LYS A 45 -10.90 11.61 -4.22
C LYS A 45 -10.32 10.59 -5.20
N ILE A 46 -9.00 10.63 -5.46
CA ILE A 46 -8.34 9.67 -6.37
C ILE A 46 -8.58 8.23 -5.91
N LEU A 47 -8.41 7.95 -4.60
CA LEU A 47 -8.63 6.61 -4.07
C LEU A 47 -10.09 6.16 -4.18
N GLN A 48 -11.04 7.03 -3.90
CA GLN A 48 -12.48 6.72 -3.96
C GLN A 48 -12.98 6.51 -5.39
N GLU A 49 -12.47 7.28 -6.35
CA GLU A 49 -12.81 7.19 -7.76
C GLU A 49 -12.10 6.03 -8.48
N SER A 50 -11.03 5.48 -7.90
CA SER A 50 -10.34 4.31 -8.43
C SER A 50 -11.21 3.05 -8.38
N GLY A 51 -10.93 2.11 -9.28
CA GLY A 51 -11.61 0.81 -9.33
C GLY A 51 -11.14 -0.15 -8.25
N TRP A 52 -11.44 0.14 -6.99
CA TRP A 52 -11.09 -0.73 -5.87
C TRP A 52 -12.08 -1.90 -5.72
N VAL A 53 -11.59 -3.00 -5.20
CA VAL A 53 -12.37 -4.15 -4.75
C VAL A 53 -12.25 -4.32 -3.25
N SER A 54 -13.30 -4.83 -2.59
CA SER A 54 -13.38 -4.89 -1.13
C SER A 54 -14.27 -6.05 -0.68
N PRO A 55 -13.99 -6.65 0.51
CA PRO A 55 -14.90 -7.60 1.15
C PRO A 55 -16.21 -6.95 1.63
N GLY A 56 -16.31 -5.62 1.63
CA GLY A 56 -17.52 -4.90 2.05
C GLY A 56 -17.74 -4.86 3.55
N LEU A 57 -16.68 -4.87 4.35
CA LEU A 57 -16.77 -4.78 5.81
C LEU A 57 -17.12 -3.35 6.25
N ALA A 58 -17.80 -3.23 7.40
CA ALA A 58 -18.34 -1.96 7.87
C ALA A 58 -17.33 -1.07 8.62
N GLY A 59 -16.15 -1.57 8.92
CA GLY A 59 -15.15 -0.88 9.74
C GLY A 59 -14.31 0.15 8.99
N PRO A 60 -13.13 0.49 9.54
CA PRO A 60 -12.24 1.47 8.93
C PRO A 60 -11.84 1.11 7.50
N LYS A 61 -11.80 2.12 6.61
CA LYS A 61 -11.38 1.94 5.22
C LYS A 61 -9.87 1.98 5.13
N PHE A 62 -9.32 0.94 4.51
CA PHE A 62 -7.90 0.81 4.23
C PHE A 62 -7.70 0.61 2.73
N TYR A 63 -7.02 1.53 2.06
CA TYR A 63 -6.72 1.45 0.63
C TYR A 63 -5.32 0.92 0.40
N MET A 64 -5.19 -0.02 -0.52
CA MET A 64 -3.92 -0.59 -0.96
C MET A 64 -3.83 -0.51 -2.48
N VAL A 65 -2.87 0.25 -2.99
CA VAL A 65 -2.55 0.29 -4.42
C VAL A 65 -1.46 -0.75 -4.69
N SER A 66 -1.74 -1.68 -5.58
CA SER A 66 -0.88 -2.84 -5.83
C SER A 66 -0.88 -3.28 -7.30
N PHE A 67 -0.07 -4.25 -7.62
CA PHE A 67 -0.09 -4.96 -8.90
C PHE A 67 0.20 -6.45 -8.68
N ARG A 68 -0.27 -7.30 -9.58
CA ARG A 68 -0.31 -8.76 -9.42
C ARG A 68 1.01 -9.40 -9.00
N THR A 69 2.11 -9.03 -9.65
CA THR A 69 3.44 -9.63 -9.44
C THR A 69 4.31 -8.90 -8.43
N CYS A 70 3.71 -8.06 -7.58
CA CYS A 70 4.41 -7.34 -6.51
C CYS A 70 4.65 -8.27 -5.30
N PRO A 71 5.89 -8.69 -4.99
CA PRO A 71 6.13 -9.65 -3.91
C PRO A 71 5.70 -9.13 -2.52
N ASP A 72 5.96 -7.84 -2.27
CA ASP A 72 5.61 -7.20 -1.00
C ASP A 72 4.09 -7.02 -0.86
N CYS A 73 3.38 -6.81 -1.99
CA CYS A 73 1.93 -6.73 -2.01
C CYS A 73 1.30 -8.10 -1.68
N VAL A 74 1.76 -9.15 -2.34
CA VAL A 74 1.30 -10.53 -2.10
C VAL A 74 1.56 -10.93 -0.65
N ARG A 75 2.76 -10.64 -0.13
CA ARG A 75 3.12 -10.92 1.26
C ARG A 75 2.21 -10.18 2.24
N PHE A 76 1.99 -8.87 2.06
CA PHE A 76 1.13 -8.11 2.94
C PHE A 76 -0.30 -8.64 2.94
N LYS A 77 -0.88 -8.92 1.76
CA LYS A 77 -2.22 -9.50 1.66
C LYS A 77 -2.30 -10.84 2.41
N ALA A 78 -1.33 -11.73 2.22
CA ALA A 78 -1.31 -13.03 2.87
C ALA A 78 -1.16 -12.96 4.40
N GLU A 79 -0.30 -12.07 4.92
CA GLU A 79 0.04 -12.00 6.35
C GLU A 79 -0.91 -11.12 7.16
N GLU A 80 -1.49 -10.08 6.54
CA GLU A 80 -2.19 -9.03 7.28
C GLU A 80 -3.69 -8.95 6.98
N PHE A 81 -4.16 -9.27 5.76
CA PHE A 81 -5.59 -9.20 5.45
C PHE A 81 -6.46 -10.06 6.37
N PRO A 82 -6.09 -11.32 6.71
CA PRO A 82 -6.89 -12.09 7.66
C PRO A 82 -7.10 -11.38 8.99
N LYS A 83 -6.06 -10.76 9.56
CA LYS A 83 -6.13 -10.02 10.82
C LYS A 83 -6.95 -8.74 10.71
N LEU A 84 -6.77 -8.01 9.60
CA LEU A 84 -7.53 -6.79 9.32
C LEU A 84 -9.01 -7.10 9.14
N HIS A 85 -9.36 -8.18 8.43
CA HIS A 85 -10.75 -8.60 8.24
C HIS A 85 -11.39 -9.08 9.55
N GLU A 86 -10.65 -9.82 10.38
CA GLU A 86 -11.11 -10.22 11.72
C GLU A 86 -11.42 -9.00 12.60
N ALA A 87 -10.64 -7.93 12.47
CA ALA A 87 -10.90 -6.64 13.12
C ALA A 87 -11.99 -5.78 12.43
N GLY A 88 -12.62 -6.29 11.37
CA GLY A 88 -13.68 -5.61 10.64
C GLY A 88 -13.22 -4.53 9.66
N VAL A 89 -11.92 -4.42 9.36
CA VAL A 89 -11.37 -3.40 8.45
C VAL A 89 -11.77 -3.68 7.01
N ASP A 90 -12.35 -2.66 6.34
CA ASP A 90 -12.71 -2.72 4.91
C ASP A 90 -11.48 -2.48 4.02
N THR A 91 -10.81 -3.56 3.64
CA THR A 91 -9.63 -3.51 2.78
C THR A 91 -10.01 -3.30 1.33
N ARG A 92 -9.66 -2.14 0.78
CA ARG A 92 -9.94 -1.71 -0.59
C ARG A 92 -8.70 -1.82 -1.45
N VAL A 93 -8.64 -2.83 -2.28
CA VAL A 93 -7.49 -3.09 -3.15
C VAL A 93 -7.72 -2.45 -4.51
N ILE A 94 -6.78 -1.59 -4.93
CA ILE A 94 -6.71 -0.97 -6.25
C ILE A 94 -5.60 -1.68 -7.01
N GLU A 95 -5.99 -2.65 -7.84
CA GLU A 95 -5.03 -3.36 -8.68
C GLU A 95 -4.73 -2.56 -9.96
N ILE A 96 -3.44 -2.45 -10.29
CA ILE A 96 -2.94 -1.70 -11.45
C ILE A 96 -2.26 -2.64 -12.46
N ALA A 97 -2.67 -2.56 -13.70
CA ALA A 97 -1.94 -3.16 -14.81
C ALA A 97 -0.82 -2.20 -15.23
N ARG A 98 0.43 -2.52 -14.84
CA ARG A 98 1.58 -1.64 -15.06
C ARG A 98 1.79 -1.34 -16.55
N ALA A 99 2.17 -0.10 -16.84
CA ALA A 99 2.54 0.33 -18.19
C ALA A 99 3.83 -0.35 -18.68
N GLU A 100 4.06 -0.32 -19.96
CA GLU A 100 5.33 -0.67 -20.56
C GLU A 100 6.45 0.23 -20.01
N ARG A 101 7.61 -0.34 -19.85
CA ARG A 101 8.80 0.41 -19.45
C ARG A 101 10.00 -0.01 -20.32
N ASN A 102 10.58 0.95 -21.02
CA ASN A 102 11.74 0.74 -21.93
C ASN A 102 11.45 -0.34 -22.99
N GLY A 103 10.30 -0.32 -23.62
CA GLY A 103 9.90 -1.29 -24.65
C GLY A 103 9.52 -2.68 -24.10
N VAL A 104 9.49 -2.84 -22.76
CA VAL A 104 9.16 -4.13 -22.13
C VAL A 104 7.79 -4.03 -21.43
N PRO A 105 6.77 -4.79 -21.89
CA PRO A 105 5.48 -4.87 -21.22
C PRO A 105 5.65 -5.32 -19.76
N LYS A 106 5.00 -4.62 -18.82
CA LYS A 106 5.02 -4.93 -17.38
C LYS A 106 3.73 -5.55 -16.88
N SER A 107 2.76 -5.76 -17.76
CA SER A 107 1.55 -6.53 -17.53
C SER A 107 1.21 -7.38 -18.76
N THR A 108 0.71 -8.58 -18.53
CA THR A 108 0.25 -9.49 -19.60
C THR A 108 -1.14 -9.08 -20.11
N PRO A 109 -1.59 -9.52 -21.30
CA PRO A 109 -2.96 -9.34 -21.75
C PRO A 109 -4.00 -9.88 -20.75
N ILE A 110 -3.72 -11.03 -20.14
CA ILE A 110 -4.57 -11.68 -19.13
C ILE A 110 -4.64 -10.84 -17.85
N GLU A 111 -3.52 -10.28 -17.39
CA GLU A 111 -3.49 -9.36 -16.26
C GLU A 111 -4.29 -8.09 -16.55
N ARG A 112 -4.12 -7.48 -17.73
CA ARG A 112 -4.92 -6.31 -18.13
C ARG A 112 -6.41 -6.62 -18.17
N ALA A 113 -6.81 -7.75 -18.73
CA ALA A 113 -8.21 -8.19 -18.76
C ALA A 113 -8.80 -8.29 -17.34
N THR A 114 -8.05 -8.94 -16.43
CA THR A 114 -8.49 -9.12 -15.03
C THR A 114 -8.58 -7.79 -14.29
N VAL A 115 -7.58 -6.92 -14.42
CA VAL A 115 -7.60 -5.59 -13.79
C VAL A 115 -8.78 -4.77 -14.31
N ALA A 116 -9.04 -4.74 -15.62
CA ALA A 116 -10.19 -4.04 -16.17
C ALA A 116 -11.52 -4.58 -15.61
N GLU A 117 -11.64 -5.90 -15.45
CA GLU A 117 -12.83 -6.52 -14.85
C GLU A 117 -13.03 -6.11 -13.39
N LEU A 118 -11.95 -6.12 -12.59
CA LEU A 118 -11.99 -5.68 -11.19
C LEU A 118 -12.40 -4.21 -11.06
N TRP A 119 -11.92 -3.35 -11.95
CA TRP A 119 -12.27 -1.93 -11.96
C TRP A 119 -13.73 -1.67 -12.33
N VAL A 120 -14.26 -2.43 -13.31
CA VAL A 120 -15.65 -2.26 -13.77
C VAL A 120 -16.65 -2.85 -12.80
N ASN A 121 -16.45 -4.12 -12.41
CA ASN A 121 -17.44 -4.90 -11.66
C ASN A 121 -17.18 -4.98 -10.16
N ARG A 122 -16.01 -4.53 -9.69
CA ARG A 122 -15.63 -4.49 -8.27
C ARG A 122 -15.83 -5.82 -7.53
N SER A 123 -15.62 -6.94 -8.21
CA SER A 123 -15.85 -8.27 -7.67
C SER A 123 -14.74 -8.71 -6.72
N TRP A 124 -15.04 -8.73 -5.42
CA TRP A 124 -14.14 -9.29 -4.42
C TRP A 124 -13.86 -10.77 -4.65
N ALA A 125 -14.89 -11.55 -4.99
CA ALA A 125 -14.72 -12.99 -5.29
C ALA A 125 -13.75 -13.23 -6.46
N LEU A 126 -13.77 -12.38 -7.49
CA LEU A 126 -12.78 -12.45 -8.57
C LEU A 126 -11.37 -12.12 -8.06
N ALA A 127 -11.22 -11.09 -7.26
CA ALA A 127 -9.92 -10.69 -6.69
C ALA A 127 -9.33 -11.82 -5.82
N GLU A 128 -10.13 -12.41 -4.93
CA GLU A 128 -9.70 -13.54 -4.11
C GLU A 128 -9.27 -14.76 -4.94
N ARG A 129 -10.07 -15.13 -5.95
CA ARG A 129 -9.74 -16.24 -6.84
C ARG A 129 -8.45 -15.96 -7.60
N TRP A 130 -8.27 -14.72 -8.09
CA TRP A 130 -7.07 -14.30 -8.76
C TRP A 130 -5.86 -14.37 -7.83
N ASP A 131 -5.95 -13.82 -6.63
CA ASP A 131 -4.86 -13.82 -5.64
C ASP A 131 -4.46 -15.22 -5.18
N LYS A 132 -5.43 -16.15 -5.07
CA LYS A 132 -5.20 -17.55 -4.67
C LYS A 132 -4.63 -18.43 -5.78
N THR A 133 -4.77 -18.02 -7.05
CA THR A 133 -4.27 -18.80 -8.19
C THR A 133 -2.82 -18.38 -8.51
N PRO A 134 -1.87 -19.30 -8.70
CA PRO A 134 -0.52 -18.95 -9.17
C PRO A 134 -0.55 -18.09 -10.45
N VAL A 135 0.41 -17.18 -10.60
CA VAL A 135 0.42 -16.21 -11.71
C VAL A 135 0.42 -16.92 -13.06
N GLU A 136 1.20 -17.99 -13.20
CA GLU A 136 1.36 -18.81 -14.40
C GLU A 136 0.15 -19.69 -14.72
N ALA A 137 -0.67 -20.00 -13.71
CA ALA A 137 -1.87 -20.81 -13.85
C ALA A 137 -3.14 -20.01 -14.11
N TRP A 138 -3.06 -18.66 -13.98
CA TRP A 138 -4.23 -17.80 -14.18
C TRP A 138 -4.51 -17.56 -15.66
N THR A 139 -5.66 -18.04 -16.14
CA THR A 139 -6.13 -17.92 -17.53
C THR A 139 -7.27 -16.92 -17.71
N ALA A 140 -7.65 -16.18 -16.67
CA ALA A 140 -8.79 -15.25 -16.64
C ALA A 140 -10.11 -15.86 -17.11
N PRO A 141 -10.56 -17.00 -16.56
CA PRO A 141 -11.76 -17.68 -17.04
C PRO A 141 -13.00 -16.80 -16.86
N GLY A 142 -13.77 -16.62 -17.95
CA GLY A 142 -14.98 -15.80 -17.98
C GLY A 142 -14.74 -14.29 -17.99
N VAL A 143 -13.49 -13.84 -18.11
CA VAL A 143 -13.12 -12.41 -18.16
C VAL A 143 -12.92 -11.98 -19.62
N LYS A 144 -13.54 -10.86 -20.00
CA LYS A 144 -13.39 -10.30 -21.35
C LYS A 144 -11.99 -9.68 -21.54
N PRO A 145 -11.34 -9.84 -22.70
CA PRO A 145 -10.09 -9.13 -23.02
C PRO A 145 -10.23 -7.61 -22.84
N ALA A 146 -9.16 -6.97 -22.39
CA ALA A 146 -9.10 -5.51 -22.33
C ALA A 146 -8.47 -4.93 -23.60
N ASP A 147 -7.51 -5.63 -24.17
CA ASP A 147 -6.84 -5.22 -25.41
C ASP A 147 -7.84 -5.27 -26.58
N GLY A 148 -7.94 -4.17 -27.32
CA GLY A 148 -8.91 -4.01 -28.40
C GLY A 148 -10.31 -3.53 -27.97
N ASP A 149 -10.60 -3.52 -26.66
CA ASP A 149 -11.82 -2.91 -26.12
C ASP A 149 -11.51 -1.50 -25.60
N ILE A 150 -12.08 -0.49 -26.25
CA ILE A 150 -11.81 0.93 -25.93
C ILE A 150 -12.17 1.27 -24.49
N ALA A 151 -13.32 0.80 -23.99
CA ALA A 151 -13.78 1.12 -22.64
C ALA A 151 -12.88 0.46 -21.59
N ARG A 152 -12.52 -0.80 -21.79
CA ARG A 152 -11.66 -1.54 -20.85
C ARG A 152 -10.21 -1.02 -20.89
N THR A 153 -9.71 -0.64 -22.06
CA THR A 153 -8.40 0.02 -22.18
C THR A 153 -8.41 1.37 -21.47
N ALA A 154 -9.46 2.18 -21.59
CA ALA A 154 -9.60 3.45 -20.89
C ALA A 154 -9.57 3.28 -19.35
N VAL A 155 -10.16 2.21 -18.82
CA VAL A 155 -10.10 1.87 -17.38
C VAL A 155 -8.67 1.56 -16.94
N ILE A 156 -7.92 0.81 -17.74
CA ILE A 156 -6.50 0.52 -17.46
C ILE A 156 -5.68 1.82 -17.41
N GLU A 157 -5.86 2.70 -18.40
CA GLU A 157 -5.14 3.98 -18.46
C GLU A 157 -5.56 4.91 -17.31
N ALA A 158 -6.84 4.93 -16.93
CA ALA A 158 -7.29 5.67 -15.75
C ALA A 158 -6.58 5.21 -14.46
N GLY A 159 -6.38 3.91 -14.29
CA GLY A 159 -5.63 3.36 -13.17
C GLY A 159 -4.17 3.83 -13.14
N ARG A 160 -3.51 3.82 -14.29
CA ARG A 160 -2.13 4.33 -14.46
C ARG A 160 -2.05 5.81 -14.15
N ALA A 161 -2.96 6.61 -14.73
CA ALA A 161 -3.01 8.06 -14.50
C ALA A 161 -3.28 8.40 -13.02
N ASN A 162 -4.10 7.63 -12.31
CA ASN A 162 -4.33 7.83 -10.88
C ASN A 162 -3.06 7.58 -10.06
N VAL A 163 -2.26 6.58 -10.41
CA VAL A 163 -0.96 6.35 -9.77
C VAL A 163 0.00 7.51 -10.03
N GLU A 164 0.09 7.99 -11.28
CA GLU A 164 0.94 9.12 -11.63
C GLU A 164 0.58 10.39 -10.86
N LYS A 165 -0.72 10.64 -10.64
CA LYS A 165 -1.21 11.75 -9.80
C LYS A 165 -0.85 11.55 -8.32
N LEU A 166 -0.94 10.33 -7.79
CA LEU A 166 -0.63 10.05 -6.39
C LEU A 166 0.85 10.25 -6.06
N ILE A 167 1.76 9.98 -6.98
CA ILE A 167 3.22 10.06 -6.75
C ILE A 167 3.65 11.43 -6.18
N PRO A 168 3.38 12.57 -6.83
CA PRO A 168 3.77 13.88 -6.29
C PRO A 168 3.05 14.22 -4.98
N LEU A 169 1.77 13.89 -4.85
CA LEU A 169 0.99 14.16 -3.64
C LEU A 169 1.55 13.40 -2.42
N MET A 170 1.99 12.16 -2.61
CA MET A 170 2.68 11.37 -1.58
C MET A 170 4.04 11.96 -1.24
N LYS A 171 4.83 12.36 -2.24
CA LYS A 171 6.14 12.99 -2.06
C LYS A 171 6.04 14.27 -1.24
N ASP A 172 5.05 15.12 -1.47
CA ASP A 172 4.82 16.37 -0.72
C ASP A 172 4.52 16.14 0.77
N ASN A 173 4.08 14.93 1.12
CA ASN A 173 3.85 14.47 2.49
C ASN A 173 5.02 13.62 3.05
N GLY A 174 6.16 13.56 2.35
CA GLY A 174 7.33 12.80 2.78
C GLY A 174 7.14 11.27 2.70
N VAL A 175 6.15 10.81 1.93
CA VAL A 175 5.96 9.39 1.61
C VAL A 175 6.71 9.08 0.32
N LYS A 176 7.75 8.25 0.41
CA LYS A 176 8.37 7.68 -0.80
C LYS A 176 7.38 6.74 -1.46
N PHE A 177 7.07 6.99 -2.73
CA PHE A 177 6.20 6.08 -3.46
C PHE A 177 6.93 4.76 -3.76
N ALA A 178 6.37 3.66 -3.28
CA ALA A 178 6.76 2.31 -3.62
C ALA A 178 5.55 1.37 -3.47
N TRP A 179 5.68 0.11 -3.86
CA TRP A 179 4.63 -0.88 -3.83
C TRP A 179 4.79 -1.83 -2.64
N PRO A 180 3.71 -2.11 -1.90
CA PRO A 180 2.38 -1.49 -1.99
C PRO A 180 2.36 -0.07 -1.43
N LEU A 181 1.57 0.83 -2.05
CA LEU A 181 1.20 2.09 -1.41
C LEU A 181 -0.09 1.86 -0.62
N MET A 182 -0.08 2.23 0.65
CA MET A 182 -1.21 2.07 1.55
C MET A 182 -1.64 3.41 2.12
N VAL A 183 -2.96 3.63 2.20
CA VAL A 183 -3.57 4.84 2.77
C VAL A 183 -4.79 4.45 3.59
N TRP A 184 -4.90 4.99 4.81
CA TRP A 184 -6.03 4.75 5.70
C TRP A 184 -6.30 5.95 6.59
N TRP A 185 -7.38 5.88 7.37
CA TRP A 185 -7.73 6.87 8.38
C TRP A 185 -7.72 6.22 9.75
N THR A 186 -7.07 6.88 10.70
CA THR A 186 -7.09 6.50 12.11
C THR A 186 -8.45 6.80 12.75
N LYS A 187 -8.71 6.31 13.94
CA LYS A 187 -9.96 6.55 14.68
C LYS A 187 -10.22 8.04 14.95
N ASP A 188 -9.17 8.83 15.09
CA ASP A 188 -9.22 10.30 15.26
C ASP A 188 -9.25 11.06 13.92
N GLY A 189 -9.46 10.37 12.81
CA GLY A 189 -9.65 10.94 11.47
C GLY A 189 -8.38 11.38 10.76
N GLN A 190 -7.18 11.10 11.28
CA GLN A 190 -5.94 11.43 10.60
C GLN A 190 -5.71 10.51 9.40
N MET A 191 -5.43 11.09 8.25
CA MET A 191 -5.00 10.33 7.07
C MET A 191 -3.55 9.90 7.23
N ARG A 192 -3.30 8.60 7.06
CA ARG A 192 -1.98 7.96 7.17
C ARG A 192 -1.60 7.30 5.87
N ALA A 193 -0.31 7.26 5.56
CA ALA A 193 0.19 6.53 4.40
C ALA A 193 1.57 5.93 4.65
N CYS A 194 1.85 4.85 3.95
CA CYS A 194 3.19 4.27 3.83
C CYS A 194 3.36 3.54 2.49
N ALA A 195 4.61 3.46 2.04
CA ALA A 195 5.05 2.41 1.15
C ALA A 195 5.49 1.23 2.02
N CYS A 196 4.56 0.35 2.37
CA CYS A 196 4.77 -0.66 3.41
C CYS A 196 5.47 -1.93 2.87
N GLU A 197 6.67 -1.76 2.31
CA GLU A 197 7.48 -2.85 1.77
C GLU A 197 8.04 -3.79 2.86
N LYS A 198 8.11 -3.32 4.12
CA LYS A 198 8.78 -4.03 5.21
C LYS A 198 7.80 -4.44 6.31
N ARG A 199 7.99 -5.67 6.84
CA ARG A 199 7.15 -6.22 7.92
C ARG A 199 7.14 -5.38 9.17
N GLU A 200 8.21 -4.65 9.44
CA GLU A 200 8.34 -3.75 10.59
C GLU A 200 7.28 -2.64 10.59
N THR A 201 6.75 -2.29 9.41
CA THR A 201 5.66 -1.31 9.28
C THR A 201 4.29 -1.88 9.62
N TYR A 202 4.08 -3.20 9.46
CA TYR A 202 2.77 -3.84 9.57
C TYR A 202 2.12 -3.67 10.95
N ARG A 203 2.91 -3.73 12.03
CA ARG A 203 2.42 -3.51 13.39
C ARG A 203 1.78 -2.15 13.61
N PHE A 204 2.29 -1.10 12.93
CA PHE A 204 1.71 0.24 13.02
C PHE A 204 0.39 0.32 12.28
N VAL A 205 0.30 -0.30 11.11
CA VAL A 205 -0.95 -0.39 10.33
C VAL A 205 -2.03 -1.07 11.17
N ARG A 206 -1.73 -2.27 11.73
CA ARG A 206 -2.68 -2.98 12.61
C ARG A 206 -3.10 -2.11 13.79
N LYS A 207 -2.14 -1.59 14.55
CA LYS A 207 -2.42 -0.77 15.74
C LYS A 207 -3.33 0.43 15.43
N GLU A 208 -3.07 1.13 14.33
CA GLU A 208 -3.83 2.32 13.95
C GLU A 208 -5.23 1.98 13.42
N LEU A 209 -5.43 0.77 12.87
CA LEU A 209 -6.72 0.26 12.41
C LEU A 209 -7.49 -0.54 13.48
N GLY A 210 -6.84 -0.85 14.62
CA GLY A 210 -7.47 -1.58 15.71
C GLY A 210 -7.50 -3.10 15.50
N ALA A 211 -6.53 -3.63 14.74
CA ALA A 211 -6.35 -5.06 14.45
C ALA A 211 -5.20 -5.66 15.25
#